data_c455decd5c2c0a44ede40d1ac3eb7c28
#
_entry.id   c455decd5c2c0a44ede40d1ac3eb7c28
#
_cell.length_a   1.000
_cell.length_b   1.000
_cell.length_c   1.000
_cell.angle_alpha   90.00
_cell.angle_beta   90.00
_cell.angle_gamma   90.00
#
_symmetry.space_group_name_H-M   'P 1'
#
loop_
_entity.id
_entity.type
_entity.pdbx_description
1 polymer ?
#
loop_
_entity_poly.entity_id
_entity_poly.type
_entity_poly.pdbx_seq_one_letter_code
_entity_poly.pdbx_strand_id
1 'polypeptide(L)'
;VLFLCADQWRWDCFGFMKHKNVLTPNIDKLVKKSTTFTSHYAGIVPCGPARTTMLTGLYPFIHRSVTNGAPLDKRFTNIAKEVRKMGYEPDLYGYTDTSWDPRYLDPKDEKNFTYESPMEGFDDGCVLPGGKPKAWADHLNQNGIKIDNAEDLYKGRKPKNDEAYIYKPYYIPTEFSDTAFLADKVVNDLKKVKDPFFMHVSFLKPHPPFHVADPWFSKFNPHNINLFKNDISLKELSKKHPL
;
A
#
# COMPACT_ATOMS: atom_id res chain seq x y z
N VAL A 1 14.42 -9.68 -9.06
CA VAL A 1 12.96 -9.44 -9.24
C VAL A 1 12.56 -8.20 -8.46
N LEU A 2 11.80 -7.29 -9.10
CA LEU A 2 11.17 -6.15 -8.45
C LEU A 2 9.64 -6.33 -8.51
N PHE A 3 9.04 -6.54 -7.35
CA PHE A 3 7.59 -6.75 -7.22
C PHE A 3 6.94 -5.51 -6.62
N LEU A 4 6.29 -4.70 -7.46
CA LEU A 4 5.63 -3.45 -7.07
C LEU A 4 4.14 -3.69 -6.80
N CYS A 5 3.66 -3.19 -5.68
CA CYS A 5 2.25 -3.21 -5.30
C CYS A 5 1.81 -1.79 -4.92
N ALA A 6 0.68 -1.34 -5.44
CA ALA A 6 0.01 -0.11 -5.03
C ALA A 6 -1.35 -0.45 -4.45
N ASP A 7 -1.60 -0.05 -3.20
CA ASP A 7 -2.80 -0.46 -2.49
C ASP A 7 -4.04 0.28 -2.99
N GLN A 8 -5.12 -0.46 -3.17
CA GLN A 8 -6.45 0.05 -3.52
C GLN A 8 -6.51 0.83 -4.85
N TRP A 9 -5.55 0.62 -5.76
CA TRP A 9 -5.59 1.27 -7.06
C TRP A 9 -6.68 0.63 -7.93
N ARG A 10 -7.67 1.44 -8.33
CA ARG A 10 -8.76 0.98 -9.18
C ARG A 10 -8.23 0.60 -10.58
N TRP A 11 -8.68 -0.53 -11.07
CA TRP A 11 -8.27 -1.10 -12.36
C TRP A 11 -8.53 -0.18 -13.57
N ASP A 12 -9.55 0.67 -13.50
CA ASP A 12 -9.95 1.60 -14.55
C ASP A 12 -9.25 2.97 -14.46
N CYS A 13 -8.50 3.24 -13.39
CA CYS A 13 -7.80 4.51 -13.16
C CYS A 13 -6.38 4.52 -13.74
N PHE A 14 -6.25 4.19 -15.03
CA PHE A 14 -5.00 4.22 -15.78
C PHE A 14 -5.18 4.89 -17.15
N GLY A 15 -4.13 5.56 -17.64
CA GLY A 15 -4.14 6.18 -18.97
C GLY A 15 -4.34 5.15 -20.10
N PHE A 16 -3.67 4.00 -20.03
CA PHE A 16 -3.84 2.92 -21.01
C PHE A 16 -5.24 2.31 -21.03
N MET A 17 -6.00 2.43 -19.93
CA MET A 17 -7.42 2.07 -19.85
C MET A 17 -8.35 3.17 -20.36
N LYS A 18 -7.78 4.25 -20.94
CA LYS A 18 -8.49 5.42 -21.50
C LYS A 18 -9.31 6.18 -20.43
N HIS A 19 -8.84 6.21 -19.19
CA HIS A 19 -9.49 7.04 -18.18
C HIS A 19 -9.41 8.52 -18.55
N LYS A 20 -10.53 9.23 -18.50
CA LYS A 20 -10.63 10.60 -19.03
C LYS A 20 -9.76 11.63 -18.29
N ASN A 21 -9.60 11.44 -16.97
CA ASN A 21 -8.95 12.40 -16.09
C ASN A 21 -7.60 11.90 -15.52
N VAL A 22 -7.40 10.58 -15.41
CA VAL A 22 -6.17 10.03 -14.84
C VAL A 22 -5.14 9.79 -15.93
N LEU A 23 -3.94 10.37 -15.76
CA LEU A 23 -2.82 10.22 -16.66
C LEU A 23 -1.70 9.45 -15.97
N THR A 24 -1.29 8.34 -16.55
CA THR A 24 -0.21 7.48 -16.02
C THR A 24 0.89 7.24 -17.07
N PRO A 25 1.57 8.29 -17.54
CA PRO A 25 2.43 8.21 -18.72
C PRO A 25 3.60 7.21 -18.56
N ASN A 26 4.13 7.05 -17.36
CA ASN A 26 5.22 6.10 -17.11
C ASN A 26 4.73 4.65 -17.08
N ILE A 27 3.57 4.40 -16.46
CA ILE A 27 2.93 3.09 -16.50
C ILE A 27 2.49 2.75 -17.92
N ASP A 28 1.95 3.71 -18.65
CA ASP A 28 1.54 3.52 -20.05
C ASP A 28 2.74 3.14 -20.97
N LYS A 29 3.93 3.69 -20.69
CA LYS A 29 5.18 3.28 -21.35
C LYS A 29 5.59 1.86 -20.98
N LEU A 30 5.44 1.48 -19.70
CA LEU A 30 5.74 0.13 -19.23
C LEU A 30 4.81 -0.89 -19.87
N VAL A 31 3.51 -0.63 -19.90
CA VAL A 31 2.48 -1.48 -20.52
C VAL A 31 2.80 -1.80 -21.98
N LYS A 32 3.32 -0.84 -22.74
CA LYS A 32 3.73 -1.05 -24.15
C LYS A 32 4.87 -2.07 -24.33
N LYS A 33 5.60 -2.39 -23.28
CA LYS A 33 6.77 -3.27 -23.27
C LYS A 33 6.58 -4.52 -22.41
N SER A 34 5.36 -4.75 -21.92
CA SER A 34 5.06 -5.83 -20.97
C SER A 34 3.77 -6.56 -21.32
N THR A 35 3.56 -7.70 -20.68
CA THR A 35 2.26 -8.38 -20.70
C THR A 35 1.35 -7.74 -19.66
N THR A 36 0.13 -7.39 -20.06
CA THR A 36 -0.89 -6.78 -19.19
C THR A 36 -2.08 -7.71 -19.04
N PHE A 37 -2.40 -8.05 -17.80
CA PHE A 37 -3.56 -8.85 -17.46
C PHE A 37 -4.74 -7.93 -17.17
N THR A 38 -5.70 -7.83 -18.09
CA THR A 38 -6.86 -6.94 -17.97
C THR A 38 -8.03 -7.56 -17.21
N SER A 39 -7.99 -8.86 -16.97
CA SER A 39 -9.01 -9.63 -16.25
C SER A 39 -8.43 -10.36 -15.05
N HIS A 40 -7.62 -9.64 -14.26
CA HIS A 40 -7.05 -10.14 -13.01
C HIS A 40 -7.89 -9.66 -11.83
N TYR A 41 -8.29 -10.59 -10.97
CA TYR A 41 -9.20 -10.32 -9.84
C TYR A 41 -8.54 -10.68 -8.52
N ALA A 42 -8.74 -9.85 -7.50
CA ALA A 42 -8.37 -10.21 -6.14
C ALA A 42 -9.23 -11.39 -5.65
N GLY A 43 -8.59 -12.36 -5.01
CA GLY A 43 -9.31 -13.53 -4.49
C GLY A 43 -10.19 -13.24 -3.29
N ILE A 44 -9.95 -12.14 -2.60
CA ILE A 44 -10.65 -11.70 -1.38
C ILE A 44 -10.38 -10.22 -1.11
N VAL A 45 -11.18 -9.61 -0.24
CA VAL A 45 -10.98 -8.33 0.42
C VAL A 45 -11.09 -8.54 1.94
N PRO A 46 -10.53 -7.67 2.80
CA PRO A 46 -9.73 -6.47 2.52
C PRO A 46 -8.25 -6.76 2.23
N CYS A 47 -7.38 -5.72 2.43
CA CYS A 47 -5.96 -5.72 2.03
C CYS A 47 -5.16 -6.90 2.58
N GLY A 48 -5.18 -7.16 3.89
CA GLY A 48 -4.41 -8.22 4.53
C GLY A 48 -4.71 -9.62 3.97
N PRO A 49 -5.97 -10.06 3.92
CA PRO A 49 -6.36 -11.30 3.25
C PRO A 49 -5.95 -11.37 1.78
N ALA A 50 -6.15 -10.27 1.02
CA ALA A 50 -5.76 -10.21 -0.39
C ALA A 50 -4.24 -10.34 -0.56
N ARG A 51 -3.46 -9.67 0.29
CA ARG A 51 -1.99 -9.76 0.32
C ARG A 51 -1.52 -11.15 0.74
N THR A 52 -2.18 -11.75 1.74
CA THR A 52 -1.90 -13.14 2.11
C THR A 52 -2.12 -14.09 0.94
N THR A 53 -3.24 -13.95 0.21
CA THR A 53 -3.49 -14.72 -1.02
C THR A 53 -2.38 -14.50 -2.05
N MET A 54 -2.02 -13.25 -2.32
CA MET A 54 -1.02 -12.87 -3.32
C MET A 54 0.38 -13.41 -2.99
N LEU A 55 0.78 -13.30 -1.71
CA LEU A 55 2.13 -13.67 -1.28
C LEU A 55 2.30 -15.16 -0.96
N THR A 56 1.20 -15.89 -0.76
CA THR A 56 1.24 -17.35 -0.50
C THR A 56 0.79 -18.20 -1.69
N GLY A 57 0.03 -17.61 -2.63
CA GLY A 57 -0.63 -18.36 -3.70
C GLY A 57 -1.81 -19.23 -3.22
N LEU A 58 -2.23 -19.09 -1.97
CA LEU A 58 -3.30 -19.88 -1.38
C LEU A 58 -4.66 -19.20 -1.49
N TYR A 59 -5.72 -19.98 -1.61
CA TYR A 59 -7.08 -19.46 -1.53
C TYR A 59 -7.45 -19.07 -0.09
N PRO A 60 -8.36 -18.09 0.09
CA PRO A 60 -8.76 -17.57 1.41
C PRO A 60 -9.26 -18.63 2.38
N PHE A 61 -9.99 -19.62 1.92
CA PHE A 61 -10.49 -20.72 2.74
C PHE A 61 -9.39 -21.67 3.25
N ILE A 62 -8.18 -21.61 2.66
CA ILE A 62 -7.01 -22.38 3.10
C ILE A 62 -6.24 -21.57 4.15
N HIS A 63 -5.83 -20.34 3.83
CA HIS A 63 -5.02 -19.53 4.75
C HIS A 63 -5.83 -18.91 5.89
N ARG A 64 -7.16 -18.78 5.75
CA ARG A 64 -8.11 -18.29 6.78
C ARG A 64 -7.80 -16.90 7.34
N SER A 65 -7.03 -16.10 6.66
CA SER A 65 -6.88 -14.69 6.97
C SER A 65 -8.16 -13.97 6.53
N VAL A 66 -8.88 -13.34 7.47
CA VAL A 66 -10.20 -12.73 7.22
C VAL A 66 -10.23 -11.23 7.48
N THR A 67 -9.21 -10.71 8.16
CA THR A 67 -9.08 -9.27 8.49
C THR A 67 -7.66 -8.80 8.23
N ASN A 68 -7.47 -7.49 8.14
CA ASN A 68 -6.15 -6.89 8.12
C ASN A 68 -5.43 -7.19 9.44
N GLY A 69 -4.11 -7.36 9.39
CA GLY A 69 -3.30 -7.76 10.54
C GLY A 69 -3.48 -9.21 11.00
N ALA A 70 -4.28 -10.01 10.29
CA ALA A 70 -4.45 -11.41 10.64
C ALA A 70 -3.12 -12.18 10.54
N PRO A 71 -2.77 -12.99 11.56
CA PRO A 71 -1.55 -13.79 11.50
C PRO A 71 -1.59 -14.81 10.37
N LEU A 72 -0.48 -14.94 9.64
CA LEU A 72 -0.30 -16.07 8.73
C LEU A 72 0.17 -17.28 9.54
N ASP A 73 -0.58 -18.37 9.48
CA ASP A 73 -0.20 -19.63 10.10
C ASP A 73 1.18 -20.10 9.56
N LYS A 74 2.11 -20.36 10.48
CA LYS A 74 3.51 -20.72 10.16
C LYS A 74 3.64 -21.98 9.30
N ARG A 75 2.60 -22.84 9.26
CA ARG A 75 2.57 -24.02 8.38
C ARG A 75 2.60 -23.65 6.90
N PHE A 76 2.16 -22.44 6.54
CA PHE A 76 2.15 -22.00 5.16
C PHE A 76 3.47 -21.34 4.78
N THR A 77 3.92 -21.65 3.59
CA THR A 77 5.01 -20.95 2.97
C THR A 77 4.52 -19.66 2.31
N ASN A 78 5.44 -18.81 1.93
CA ASN A 78 5.17 -17.59 1.16
C ASN A 78 6.32 -17.32 0.19
N ILE A 79 6.12 -16.37 -0.72
CA ILE A 79 7.07 -16.08 -1.77
C ILE A 79 8.47 -15.73 -1.23
N ALA A 80 8.57 -15.03 -0.08
CA ALA A 80 9.86 -14.69 0.52
C ALA A 80 10.62 -15.94 0.98
N LYS A 81 9.94 -16.85 1.65
CA LYS A 81 10.54 -18.14 2.06
C LYS A 81 10.95 -18.98 0.85
N GLU A 82 10.16 -18.97 -0.23
CA GLU A 82 10.47 -19.76 -1.42
C GLU A 82 11.66 -19.19 -2.19
N VAL A 83 11.76 -17.87 -2.36
CA VAL A 83 12.91 -17.29 -3.05
C VAL A 83 14.20 -17.40 -2.24
N ARG A 84 14.12 -17.45 -0.89
CA ARG A 84 15.29 -17.76 -0.05
C ARG A 84 15.87 -19.15 -0.31
N LYS A 85 15.02 -20.15 -0.56
CA LYS A 85 15.48 -21.50 -0.95
C LYS A 85 16.28 -21.49 -2.26
N MET A 86 16.05 -20.47 -3.10
CA MET A 86 16.77 -20.26 -4.36
C MET A 86 18.00 -19.36 -4.20
N GLY A 87 18.38 -18.99 -2.99
CA GLY A 87 19.56 -18.16 -2.69
C GLY A 87 19.34 -16.65 -2.82
N TYR A 88 18.09 -16.18 -2.88
CA TYR A 88 17.79 -14.74 -2.83
C TYR A 88 17.64 -14.27 -1.39
N GLU A 89 17.96 -13.00 -1.17
CA GLU A 89 17.63 -12.26 0.05
C GLU A 89 16.46 -11.30 -0.27
N PRO A 90 15.24 -11.67 0.12
CA PRO A 90 14.05 -10.88 -0.22
C PRO A 90 13.86 -9.72 0.75
N ASP A 91 13.92 -8.49 0.24
CA ASP A 91 13.66 -7.26 0.99
C ASP A 91 12.20 -6.82 0.87
N LEU A 92 11.64 -6.32 1.98
CA LEU A 92 10.37 -5.62 2.03
C LEU A 92 10.57 -4.11 2.15
N TYR A 93 9.93 -3.38 1.26
CA TYR A 93 9.75 -1.94 1.33
C TYR A 93 8.25 -1.63 1.44
N GLY A 94 7.86 -0.88 2.46
CA GLY A 94 6.46 -0.63 2.77
C GLY A 94 5.89 -1.64 3.77
N TYR A 95 4.83 -2.37 3.43
CA TYR A 95 4.10 -3.20 4.39
C TYR A 95 3.42 -4.42 3.76
N THR A 96 3.00 -5.38 4.60
CA THR A 96 2.31 -6.60 4.16
C THR A 96 0.89 -6.76 4.70
N ASP A 97 0.48 -5.95 5.67
CA ASP A 97 -0.83 -6.03 6.33
C ASP A 97 -1.09 -7.40 7.00
N THR A 98 -0.02 -8.07 7.38
CA THR A 98 -0.07 -9.38 8.06
C THR A 98 0.73 -9.30 9.36
N SER A 99 0.47 -10.21 10.29
CA SER A 99 1.28 -10.37 11.49
C SER A 99 1.89 -11.77 11.59
N TRP A 100 2.82 -11.92 12.48
CA TRP A 100 3.43 -13.22 12.77
C TRP A 100 2.46 -14.11 13.56
N ASP A 101 2.63 -15.41 13.41
CA ASP A 101 1.85 -16.39 14.17
C ASP A 101 2.26 -16.36 15.65
N PRO A 102 1.41 -15.88 16.56
CA PRO A 102 1.76 -15.69 17.98
C PRO A 102 2.04 -17.00 18.71
N ARG A 103 1.61 -18.14 18.17
CA ARG A 103 1.86 -19.47 18.75
C ARG A 103 3.33 -19.86 18.74
N TYR A 104 4.15 -19.19 17.93
CA TYR A 104 5.56 -19.49 17.74
C TYR A 104 6.49 -18.34 18.16
N LEU A 105 5.96 -17.33 18.81
CA LEU A 105 6.70 -16.21 19.37
C LEU A 105 6.81 -16.35 20.88
N ASP A 106 7.87 -15.76 21.47
CA ASP A 106 7.90 -15.55 22.90
C ASP A 106 6.72 -14.66 23.30
N PRO A 107 5.99 -14.95 24.39
CA PRO A 107 4.86 -14.13 24.84
C PRO A 107 5.20 -12.64 25.02
N LYS A 108 6.48 -12.29 25.23
CA LYS A 108 6.96 -10.91 25.37
C LYS A 108 7.50 -10.32 24.08
N ASP A 109 7.51 -11.06 22.98
CA ASP A 109 7.98 -10.55 21.68
C ASP A 109 7.10 -9.39 21.23
N GLU A 110 7.72 -8.27 20.86
CA GLU A 110 7.03 -7.06 20.42
C GLU A 110 6.10 -7.31 19.23
N LYS A 111 6.39 -8.30 18.41
CA LYS A 111 5.55 -8.71 17.27
C LYS A 111 4.16 -9.19 17.68
N ASN A 112 3.97 -9.63 18.92
CA ASN A 112 2.65 -9.97 19.46
C ASN A 112 1.74 -8.75 19.69
N PHE A 113 2.34 -7.56 19.77
CA PHE A 113 1.65 -6.32 20.13
C PHE A 113 1.59 -5.32 18.96
N THR A 114 2.03 -5.71 17.77
CA THR A 114 1.96 -4.91 16.58
C THR A 114 0.80 -5.34 15.70
N TYR A 115 0.13 -4.35 15.07
CA TYR A 115 -0.93 -4.61 14.10
C TYR A 115 -0.40 -5.42 12.91
N GLU A 116 0.79 -5.09 12.48
CA GLU A 116 1.49 -5.78 11.40
C GLU A 116 3.01 -5.77 11.65
N SER A 117 3.67 -6.73 11.06
CA SER A 117 5.13 -6.80 10.98
C SER A 117 5.51 -7.36 9.62
N PRO A 118 6.76 -7.24 9.17
CA PRO A 118 7.18 -7.90 7.95
C PRO A 118 6.75 -9.36 7.96
N MET A 119 6.09 -9.80 6.88
CA MET A 119 5.75 -11.22 6.74
C MET A 119 7.03 -12.06 6.88
N GLU A 120 6.96 -13.16 7.62
CA GLU A 120 8.12 -14.02 7.89
C GLU A 120 8.82 -14.44 6.58
N GLY A 121 10.12 -14.23 6.53
CA GLY A 121 10.94 -14.51 5.35
C GLY A 121 11.45 -13.27 4.63
N PHE A 122 10.84 -12.11 4.80
CA PHE A 122 11.36 -10.84 4.30
C PHE A 122 12.35 -10.21 5.28
N ASP A 123 13.39 -9.60 4.74
CA ASP A 123 14.26 -8.67 5.44
C ASP A 123 13.66 -7.25 5.41
N ASP A 124 14.03 -6.43 6.39
CA ASP A 124 13.57 -5.04 6.47
C ASP A 124 14.45 -4.14 5.57
N GLY A 125 14.02 -3.94 4.34
CA GLY A 125 14.61 -2.94 3.45
C GLY A 125 14.23 -1.52 3.85
N CYS A 126 12.93 -1.29 4.07
CA CYS A 126 12.36 -0.09 4.67
C CYS A 126 10.86 -0.33 4.99
N VAL A 127 10.57 -0.87 6.15
CA VAL A 127 9.20 -1.16 6.55
C VAL A 127 8.49 0.13 6.98
N LEU A 128 7.32 0.37 6.40
CA LEU A 128 6.43 1.50 6.72
C LEU A 128 5.07 0.94 7.17
N PRO A 129 4.92 0.55 8.43
CA PRO A 129 3.64 0.11 8.95
C PRO A 129 2.57 1.19 8.83
N GLY A 130 1.34 0.81 8.49
CA GLY A 130 0.24 1.75 8.26
C GLY A 130 -0.13 2.62 9.46
N GLY A 131 0.28 2.24 10.68
CA GLY A 131 0.04 3.02 11.90
C GLY A 131 1.22 3.88 12.37
N LYS A 132 2.45 3.49 12.07
CA LYS A 132 3.67 4.13 12.62
C LYS A 132 4.80 4.21 11.59
N PRO A 133 4.72 5.10 10.60
CA PRO A 133 5.74 5.23 9.56
C PRO A 133 6.97 5.98 10.07
N LYS A 134 7.69 5.40 11.05
CA LYS A 134 8.80 6.06 11.75
C LYS A 134 9.92 6.46 10.79
N ALA A 135 10.33 5.58 9.88
CA ALA A 135 11.41 5.88 8.94
C ALA A 135 11.08 7.09 8.06
N TRP A 136 9.82 7.25 7.65
CA TRP A 136 9.39 8.42 6.91
C TRP A 136 9.35 9.68 7.79
N ALA A 137 8.87 9.59 9.03
CA ALA A 137 8.89 10.71 9.98
C ALA A 137 10.32 11.19 10.26
N ASP A 138 11.26 10.28 10.44
CA ASP A 138 12.68 10.60 10.65
C ASP A 138 13.27 11.31 9.42
N HIS A 139 12.94 10.84 8.21
CA HIS A 139 13.33 11.51 6.97
C HIS A 139 12.79 12.94 6.86
N LEU A 140 11.52 13.15 7.21
CA LEU A 140 10.90 14.49 7.22
C LEU A 140 11.61 15.43 8.19
N ASN A 141 11.88 14.96 9.41
CA ASN A 141 12.61 15.73 10.42
C ASN A 141 14.03 16.11 9.95
N GLN A 142 14.75 15.19 9.30
CA GLN A 142 16.07 15.45 8.73
C GLN A 142 16.04 16.51 7.63
N ASN A 143 14.90 16.68 6.95
CA ASN A 143 14.71 17.68 5.91
C ASN A 143 13.98 18.95 6.41
N GLY A 144 13.92 19.16 7.71
CA GLY A 144 13.37 20.38 8.32
C GLY A 144 11.85 20.43 8.41
N ILE A 145 11.16 19.33 8.08
CA ILE A 145 9.70 19.21 8.24
C ILE A 145 9.45 18.53 9.59
N LYS A 146 9.12 19.35 10.60
CA LYS A 146 8.98 18.89 11.97
C LYS A 146 7.75 17.98 12.15
N ILE A 147 8.01 16.75 12.57
CA ILE A 147 7.02 15.73 12.91
C ILE A 147 7.26 15.28 14.35
N ASP A 148 6.35 15.65 15.23
CA ASP A 148 6.44 15.31 16.66
C ASP A 148 5.98 13.87 16.92
N ASN A 149 5.00 13.36 16.17
CA ASN A 149 4.50 12.00 16.28
C ASN A 149 4.26 11.39 14.89
N ALA A 150 4.96 10.31 14.58
CA ALA A 150 4.82 9.61 13.30
C ALA A 150 3.39 9.10 13.04
N GLU A 151 2.64 8.75 14.09
CA GLU A 151 1.25 8.29 13.96
C GLU A 151 0.31 9.35 13.35
N ASP A 152 0.65 10.63 13.48
CA ASP A 152 -0.19 11.72 12.99
C ASP A 152 -0.07 11.93 11.47
N LEU A 153 0.96 11.35 10.85
CA LEU A 153 1.18 11.45 9.41
C LEU A 153 0.03 10.86 8.59
N TYR A 154 -0.56 9.77 9.06
CA TYR A 154 -1.70 9.14 8.41
C TYR A 154 -3.05 9.49 9.04
N LYS A 155 -3.04 10.15 10.20
CA LYS A 155 -4.25 10.76 10.74
C LYS A 155 -4.52 12.03 9.95
N GLY A 156 -5.63 12.11 9.24
CA GLY A 156 -6.04 13.35 8.59
C GLY A 156 -6.01 14.53 9.57
N ARG A 157 -5.63 15.72 9.11
CA ARG A 157 -5.83 16.93 9.93
C ARG A 157 -7.28 16.96 10.35
N LYS A 158 -7.56 16.96 11.66
CA LYS A 158 -8.91 17.21 12.15
C LYS A 158 -9.37 18.53 11.55
N PRO A 159 -10.44 18.56 10.77
CA PRO A 159 -10.89 19.80 10.18
C PRO A 159 -11.24 20.76 11.29
N LYS A 160 -10.74 21.99 11.20
CA LYS A 160 -11.34 23.09 11.91
C LYS A 160 -12.66 23.37 11.17
N ASN A 161 -13.81 23.22 11.84
CA ASN A 161 -15.13 23.54 11.30
C ASN A 161 -15.66 22.60 10.19
N ASP A 162 -15.81 21.32 10.45
CA ASP A 162 -16.49 20.34 9.57
C ASP A 162 -16.03 20.25 8.08
N GLU A 163 -14.99 20.97 7.68
CA GLU A 163 -14.38 20.83 6.37
C GLU A 163 -13.56 19.54 6.29
N ALA A 164 -13.88 18.64 5.39
CA ALA A 164 -13.09 17.46 5.18
C ALA A 164 -11.66 17.82 4.72
N TYR A 165 -10.65 17.18 5.30
CA TYR A 165 -9.23 17.41 4.99
C TYR A 165 -8.89 17.23 3.49
N ILE A 166 -9.73 16.52 2.76
CA ILE A 166 -9.59 16.29 1.32
C ILE A 166 -9.79 17.56 0.46
N TYR A 167 -10.27 18.66 1.04
CA TYR A 167 -10.49 19.92 0.31
C TYR A 167 -9.29 20.87 0.35
N LYS A 168 -8.19 20.46 0.96
CA LYS A 168 -6.96 21.27 1.03
C LYS A 168 -5.75 20.42 0.61
N PRO A 169 -4.75 21.03 -0.03
CA PRO A 169 -3.51 20.30 -0.34
C PRO A 169 -2.86 19.81 0.97
N TYR A 170 -2.25 18.65 0.87
CA TYR A 170 -1.49 18.11 1.98
C TYR A 170 -0.27 19.00 2.25
N TYR A 171 0.06 19.18 3.51
CA TYR A 171 1.11 20.12 3.92
C TYR A 171 2.54 19.61 3.68
N ILE A 172 2.70 18.29 3.51
CA ILE A 172 4.00 17.70 3.15
C ILE A 172 4.14 17.80 1.63
N PRO A 173 5.20 18.45 1.12
CA PRO A 173 5.44 18.56 -0.32
C PRO A 173 5.52 17.20 -1.00
N THR A 174 5.20 17.15 -2.28
CA THR A 174 5.14 15.90 -3.07
C THR A 174 6.45 15.13 -3.05
N GLU A 175 7.58 15.82 -3.11
CA GLU A 175 8.93 15.25 -3.08
C GLU A 175 9.30 14.59 -1.74
N PHE A 176 8.60 14.93 -0.68
CA PHE A 176 8.74 14.35 0.66
C PHE A 176 7.60 13.41 1.04
N SER A 177 6.69 13.10 0.10
CA SER A 177 5.61 12.14 0.36
C SER A 177 6.14 10.75 0.73
N ASP A 178 5.32 9.94 1.41
CA ASP A 178 5.63 8.55 1.71
C ASP A 178 5.99 7.74 0.44
N THR A 179 5.29 8.01 -0.64
CA THR A 179 5.51 7.39 -1.95
C THR A 179 6.86 7.78 -2.54
N ALA A 180 7.21 9.09 -2.51
CA ALA A 180 8.50 9.57 -3.00
C ALA A 180 9.66 9.02 -2.15
N PHE A 181 9.53 9.12 -0.82
CA PHE A 181 10.52 8.58 0.12
C PHE A 181 10.81 7.10 -0.12
N LEU A 182 9.74 6.28 -0.22
CA LEU A 182 9.90 4.84 -0.44
C LEU A 182 10.52 4.54 -1.81
N ALA A 183 10.09 5.26 -2.86
CA ALA A 183 10.62 5.10 -4.21
C ALA A 183 12.12 5.45 -4.26
N ASP A 184 12.53 6.56 -3.65
CA ASP A 184 13.93 6.98 -3.59
C ASP A 184 14.80 5.98 -2.82
N LYS A 185 14.27 5.45 -1.70
CA LYS A 185 14.94 4.41 -0.93
C LYS A 185 15.19 3.17 -1.79
N VAL A 186 14.17 2.66 -2.48
CA VAL A 186 14.27 1.51 -3.39
C VAL A 186 15.27 1.77 -4.52
N VAL A 187 15.18 2.93 -5.19
CA VAL A 187 16.08 3.29 -6.29
C VAL A 187 17.53 3.35 -5.82
N ASN A 188 17.78 3.91 -4.63
CA ASN A 188 19.12 4.01 -4.08
C ASN A 188 19.69 2.63 -3.69
N ASP A 189 18.86 1.74 -3.18
CA ASP A 189 19.31 0.39 -2.85
C ASP A 189 19.49 -0.46 -4.13
N LEU A 190 18.64 -0.34 -5.12
CA LEU A 190 18.83 -0.97 -6.44
C LEU A 190 20.16 -0.61 -7.11
N LYS A 191 20.64 0.62 -6.94
CA LYS A 191 21.98 1.03 -7.46
C LYS A 191 23.15 0.30 -6.80
N LYS A 192 22.96 -0.24 -5.60
CA LYS A 192 24.00 -0.93 -4.83
C LYS A 192 23.97 -2.44 -5.03
N VAL A 193 22.87 -2.98 -5.52
CA VAL A 193 22.68 -4.42 -5.71
C VAL A 193 23.64 -4.93 -6.80
N LYS A 194 24.42 -5.94 -6.46
CA LYS A 194 25.36 -6.60 -7.37
C LYS A 194 24.92 -8.00 -7.79
N ASP A 195 24.13 -8.65 -6.95
CA ASP A 195 23.67 -10.04 -7.10
C ASP A 195 22.21 -10.11 -7.52
N PRO A 196 21.72 -11.27 -7.92
CA PRO A 196 20.28 -11.47 -8.12
C PRO A 196 19.50 -11.08 -6.86
N PHE A 197 18.50 -10.22 -7.00
CA PHE A 197 17.71 -9.67 -5.89
C PHE A 197 16.22 -9.99 -6.02
N PHE A 198 15.52 -9.97 -4.89
CA PHE A 198 14.07 -9.95 -4.80
C PHE A 198 13.64 -8.82 -3.87
N MET A 199 12.95 -7.80 -4.41
CA MET A 199 12.41 -6.69 -3.64
C MET A 199 10.90 -6.64 -3.80
N HIS A 200 10.17 -6.70 -2.68
CA HIS A 200 8.74 -6.42 -2.64
C HIS A 200 8.52 -4.99 -2.16
N VAL A 201 7.99 -4.14 -3.04
CA VAL A 201 7.72 -2.73 -2.75
C VAL A 201 6.22 -2.51 -2.71
N SER A 202 5.72 -2.17 -1.54
CA SER A 202 4.30 -2.00 -1.26
C SER A 202 4.00 -0.55 -0.91
N PHE A 203 3.50 0.20 -1.88
CA PHE A 203 3.05 1.57 -1.70
C PHE A 203 1.66 1.62 -1.07
N LEU A 204 1.48 2.49 -0.07
CA LEU A 204 0.16 2.73 0.51
C LEU A 204 -0.79 3.41 -0.48
N LYS A 205 -0.29 4.37 -1.26
CA LYS A 205 -1.13 5.12 -2.19
C LYS A 205 -1.51 4.30 -3.43
N PRO A 206 -2.77 4.50 -3.94
CA PRO A 206 -3.76 5.54 -3.59
C PRO A 206 -4.76 5.20 -2.45
N HIS A 207 -4.48 4.24 -1.58
CA HIS A 207 -5.29 3.95 -0.38
C HIS A 207 -5.44 5.21 0.51
N PRO A 208 -6.56 5.38 1.24
CA PRO A 208 -6.70 6.43 2.27
C PRO A 208 -5.55 6.43 3.30
N PRO A 209 -5.29 7.55 3.97
CA PRO A 209 -5.98 8.84 3.82
C PRO A 209 -5.63 9.51 2.48
N PHE A 210 -6.62 10.17 1.89
CA PHE A 210 -6.48 10.82 0.57
C PHE A 210 -5.71 12.14 0.69
N HIS A 211 -4.51 12.08 1.22
CA HIS A 211 -3.61 13.22 1.34
C HIS A 211 -2.86 13.40 0.02
N VAL A 212 -3.15 14.50 -0.66
CA VAL A 212 -2.52 14.85 -1.94
C VAL A 212 -1.93 16.24 -1.83
N ALA A 213 -0.64 16.38 -2.07
CA ALA A 213 0.05 17.67 -2.11
C ALA A 213 -0.05 18.31 -3.49
N ASP A 214 0.19 19.63 -3.54
CA ASP A 214 0.41 20.30 -4.82
C ASP A 214 1.73 19.82 -5.47
N PRO A 215 1.80 19.84 -6.81
CA PRO A 215 0.80 20.34 -7.76
C PRO A 215 -0.34 19.36 -8.10
N TRP A 216 -0.32 18.14 -7.54
CA TRP A 216 -1.28 17.09 -7.89
C TRP A 216 -2.68 17.37 -7.36
N PHE A 217 -2.80 18.00 -6.19
CA PHE A 217 -4.08 18.39 -5.62
C PHE A 217 -4.81 19.38 -6.52
N SER A 218 -4.13 20.45 -6.95
CA SER A 218 -4.72 21.51 -7.77
C SER A 218 -4.86 21.14 -9.24
N LYS A 219 -4.31 19.98 -9.65
CA LYS A 219 -4.35 19.53 -11.05
C LYS A 219 -5.75 19.19 -11.54
N PHE A 220 -6.62 18.78 -10.64
CA PHE A 220 -7.98 18.33 -10.96
C PHE A 220 -9.00 19.29 -10.38
N ASN A 221 -9.85 19.83 -11.24
CA ASN A 221 -11.01 20.61 -10.81
C ASN A 221 -12.20 19.64 -10.58
N PRO A 222 -12.70 19.49 -9.35
CA PRO A 222 -13.80 18.58 -9.06
C PRO A 222 -15.08 18.90 -9.84
N HIS A 223 -15.29 20.18 -10.20
CA HIS A 223 -16.45 20.58 -11.01
C HIS A 223 -16.40 20.06 -12.44
N ASN A 224 -15.23 19.65 -12.94
CA ASN A 224 -15.05 19.10 -14.29
C ASN A 224 -15.11 17.56 -14.30
N ILE A 225 -15.31 16.93 -13.15
CA ILE A 225 -15.40 15.47 -13.02
C ILE A 225 -16.86 15.06 -13.14
N ASN A 226 -17.17 14.28 -14.17
CA ASN A 226 -18.50 13.69 -14.29
C ASN A 226 -18.70 12.66 -13.17
N LEU A 227 -19.60 12.97 -12.27
CA LEU A 227 -20.03 12.00 -11.25
C LEU A 227 -20.76 10.83 -11.92
N PHE A 228 -20.61 9.64 -11.35
CA PHE A 228 -21.46 8.52 -11.74
C PHE A 228 -22.93 8.94 -11.52
N LYS A 229 -23.74 8.82 -12.58
CA LYS A 229 -25.18 8.98 -12.42
C LYS A 229 -25.67 7.85 -11.52
N ASN A 230 -26.05 8.20 -10.33
CA ASN A 230 -26.66 7.26 -9.41
C ASN A 230 -28.18 7.38 -9.59
N ASP A 231 -28.73 6.61 -10.52
CA ASP A 231 -30.16 6.61 -10.80
C ASP A 231 -30.96 5.83 -9.73
N ILE A 232 -30.28 5.32 -8.71
CA ILE A 232 -30.87 4.52 -7.63
C ILE A 232 -30.88 5.34 -6.35
N SER A 233 -32.04 5.50 -5.73
CA SER A 233 -32.15 6.16 -4.42
C SER A 233 -31.40 5.36 -3.33
N LEU A 234 -30.93 6.04 -2.28
CA LEU A 234 -30.31 5.38 -1.12
C LEU A 234 -31.22 4.30 -0.52
N LYS A 235 -32.54 4.52 -0.54
CA LYS A 235 -33.55 3.57 -0.06
C LYS A 235 -33.63 2.31 -0.92
N GLU A 236 -33.39 2.42 -2.21
CA GLU A 236 -33.34 1.26 -3.12
C GLU A 236 -32.00 0.56 -3.07
N LEU A 237 -30.91 1.35 -2.89
CA LEU A 237 -29.58 0.80 -2.73
C LEU A 237 -29.46 -0.04 -1.44
N SER A 238 -30.02 0.42 -0.32
CA SER A 238 -30.05 -0.30 0.95
C SER A 238 -30.83 -1.61 0.91
N LYS A 239 -31.80 -1.74 -0.03
CA LYS A 239 -32.49 -3.02 -0.26
C LYS A 239 -31.66 -4.03 -1.03
N LYS A 240 -30.71 -3.56 -1.88
CA LYS A 240 -29.84 -4.43 -2.68
C LYS A 240 -28.59 -4.85 -1.91
N HIS A 241 -28.17 -4.07 -0.96
CA HIS A 241 -26.98 -4.31 -0.15
C HIS A 241 -27.29 -3.98 1.31
N PRO A 242 -27.87 -4.91 2.07
CA PRO A 242 -28.07 -4.72 3.50
C PRO A 242 -26.69 -4.69 4.18
N LEU A 243 -26.27 -3.52 4.60
CA LEU A 243 -25.20 -3.31 5.56
C LEU A 243 -25.82 -3.10 6.93
#